data_fd15a596a3c98e7203be6d7682bc5cf8
#
_entry.id   fd15a596a3c98e7203be6d7682bc5cf8
#
_cell.length_a   1.000
_cell.length_b   1.000
_cell.length_c   1.000
_cell.angle_alpha   90.00
_cell.angle_beta   90.00
_cell.angle_gamma   90.00
#
_symmetry.space_group_name_H-M   'P 1'
#
loop_
_entity.id
_entity.type
_entity.pdbx_description
1 polymer ?
#
loop_
_entity_poly.entity_id
_entity_poly.type
_entity_poly.pdbx_seq_one_letter_code
_entity_poly.pdbx_strand_id
1 'polypeptide(L)'
;MRLKLVLKIVEGTVLPCNYMYELSSCLYKVLNEGNPVFTAWLHDKGYCKEKKVFKLFTFSNFYFPCFRIEGDRIFVLADTAQLIVSFYPIEAIDAFVMGLFKNRQLEVGDRKSRVRFEVFNLERQAEPEFTSRMFFKTLSPMFITGNPESDTSFTGESEVCRIVAFESAG
;
A
#
# COMPACT_ATOMS: atom_id res chain seq x y z
N MET A 1 -6.95 9.41 6.30
CA MET A 1 -6.80 8.51 7.47
C MET A 1 -5.85 7.37 7.13
N ARG A 2 -5.02 6.97 8.09
CA ARG A 2 -4.04 5.87 7.95
C ARG A 2 -4.42 4.73 8.89
N LEU A 3 -4.41 3.51 8.36
CA LEU A 3 -4.73 2.28 9.06
C LEU A 3 -3.52 1.36 9.05
N LYS A 4 -3.17 0.79 10.20
CA LYS A 4 -2.16 -0.26 10.34
C LYS A 4 -2.88 -1.58 10.59
N LEU A 5 -2.65 -2.53 9.71
CA LEU A 5 -3.11 -3.90 9.85
C LEU A 5 -2.00 -4.73 10.47
N VAL A 6 -2.34 -5.44 11.53
CA VAL A 6 -1.51 -6.52 12.07
C VAL A 6 -2.09 -7.83 11.55
N LEU A 7 -1.27 -8.57 10.83
CA LEU A 7 -1.66 -9.74 10.08
C LEU A 7 -0.98 -10.99 10.67
N LYS A 8 -1.73 -12.06 10.84
CA LYS A 8 -1.20 -13.38 11.16
C LYS A 8 -1.07 -14.19 9.88
N ILE A 9 0.05 -14.87 9.68
CA ILE A 9 0.23 -15.77 8.55
C ILE A 9 -0.44 -17.10 8.90
N VAL A 10 -1.40 -17.51 8.06
CA VAL A 10 -2.18 -18.73 8.28
C VAL A 10 -1.84 -19.84 7.30
N GLU A 11 -1.35 -19.48 6.11
CA GLU A 11 -0.97 -20.47 5.09
C GLU A 11 0.08 -19.86 4.14
N GLY A 12 1.08 -20.66 3.75
CA GLY A 12 2.15 -20.26 2.87
C GLY A 12 3.18 -19.36 3.56
N THR A 13 4.40 -19.36 3.05
CA THR A 13 5.52 -18.56 3.62
C THR A 13 6.37 -17.92 2.53
N VAL A 14 5.95 -18.01 1.26
CA VAL A 14 6.76 -17.54 0.14
C VAL A 14 5.96 -16.56 -0.71
N LEU A 15 6.52 -15.38 -0.95
CA LEU A 15 5.98 -14.34 -1.83
C LEU A 15 6.94 -14.03 -2.98
N PRO A 16 6.46 -13.62 -4.16
CA PRO A 16 7.31 -13.01 -5.18
C PRO A 16 7.83 -11.65 -4.68
N CYS A 17 9.06 -11.28 -5.05
CA CYS A 17 9.61 -9.96 -4.66
C CYS A 17 8.78 -8.78 -5.20
N ASN A 18 8.10 -8.97 -6.32
CA ASN A 18 7.24 -7.95 -6.97
C ASN A 18 5.75 -8.08 -6.64
N TYR A 19 5.40 -8.54 -5.44
CA TYR A 19 4.02 -8.80 -5.00
C TYR A 19 3.09 -7.56 -4.92
N MET A 20 3.58 -6.37 -5.22
CA MET A 20 2.82 -5.12 -5.06
C MET A 20 1.55 -5.06 -5.93
N TYR A 21 1.58 -5.65 -7.12
CA TYR A 21 0.41 -5.75 -7.99
C TYR A 21 -0.66 -6.66 -7.37
N GLU A 22 -0.27 -7.83 -6.88
CA GLU A 22 -1.14 -8.79 -6.21
C GLU A 22 -1.71 -8.22 -4.92
N LEU A 23 -0.89 -7.48 -4.16
CA LEU A 23 -1.35 -6.76 -2.97
C LEU A 23 -2.38 -5.69 -3.34
N SER A 24 -2.13 -4.89 -4.37
CA SER A 24 -3.11 -3.92 -4.88
C SER A 24 -4.43 -4.60 -5.24
N SER A 25 -4.37 -5.71 -5.98
CA SER A 25 -5.55 -6.48 -6.36
C SER A 25 -6.31 -7.03 -5.14
N CYS A 26 -5.57 -7.48 -4.12
CA CYS A 26 -6.15 -7.94 -2.86
C CYS A 26 -6.90 -6.81 -2.13
N LEU A 27 -6.31 -5.62 -2.05
CA LEU A 27 -6.95 -4.46 -1.42
C LEU A 27 -8.21 -4.02 -2.18
N TYR A 28 -8.21 -4.08 -3.52
CA TYR A 28 -9.41 -3.83 -4.32
C TYR A 28 -10.51 -4.88 -4.06
N LYS A 29 -10.18 -6.15 -3.84
CA LYS A 29 -11.16 -7.16 -3.45
C LYS A 29 -11.80 -6.82 -2.11
N VAL A 30 -11.02 -6.40 -1.11
CA VAL A 30 -11.54 -5.97 0.19
C VAL A 30 -12.49 -4.79 0.04
N LEU A 31 -12.12 -3.77 -0.73
CA LEU A 31 -12.98 -2.63 -1.02
C LEU A 31 -14.29 -3.08 -1.69
N ASN A 32 -14.20 -3.99 -2.66
CA ASN A 32 -15.35 -4.51 -3.39
C ASN A 32 -16.31 -5.32 -2.49
N GLU A 33 -15.79 -6.09 -1.56
CA GLU A 33 -16.60 -6.80 -0.56
C GLU A 33 -17.34 -5.82 0.35
N GLY A 34 -16.74 -4.68 0.67
CA GLY A 34 -17.37 -3.61 1.46
C GLY A 34 -18.42 -2.83 0.71
N ASN A 35 -18.04 -2.30 -0.44
CA ASN A 35 -18.93 -1.48 -1.30
C ASN A 35 -18.60 -1.69 -2.80
N PRO A 36 -19.29 -2.62 -3.47
CA PRO A 36 -19.06 -2.92 -4.88
C PRO A 36 -19.28 -1.71 -5.81
N VAL A 37 -20.30 -0.90 -5.54
CA VAL A 37 -20.65 0.26 -6.37
C VAL A 37 -19.55 1.31 -6.31
N PHE A 38 -19.10 1.64 -5.11
CA PHE A 38 -17.98 2.57 -4.92
C PHE A 38 -16.70 2.04 -5.56
N THR A 39 -16.40 0.75 -5.40
CA THR A 39 -15.18 0.14 -5.94
C THR A 39 -15.17 0.13 -7.47
N ALA A 40 -16.28 -0.19 -8.10
CA ALA A 40 -16.40 -0.10 -9.57
C ALA A 40 -16.19 1.34 -10.05
N TRP A 41 -16.83 2.31 -9.40
CA TRP A 41 -16.62 3.72 -9.72
C TRP A 41 -15.15 4.14 -9.51
N LEU A 42 -14.53 3.74 -8.39
CA LEU A 42 -13.13 4.07 -8.09
C LEU A 42 -12.18 3.45 -9.12
N HIS A 43 -12.46 2.24 -9.58
CA HIS A 43 -11.66 1.55 -10.59
C HIS A 43 -11.79 2.23 -11.96
N ASP A 44 -13.00 2.51 -12.41
CA ASP A 44 -13.29 2.95 -13.78
C ASP A 44 -13.11 4.46 -13.95
N LYS A 45 -13.63 5.24 -13.01
CA LYS A 45 -13.61 6.71 -13.07
C LYS A 45 -12.62 7.31 -12.10
N GLY A 46 -12.74 6.99 -10.81
CA GLY A 46 -11.93 7.58 -9.74
C GLY A 46 -12.12 9.10 -9.62
N TYR A 47 -11.19 9.73 -8.93
CA TYR A 47 -11.19 11.19 -8.74
C TYR A 47 -10.43 11.84 -9.90
N CYS A 48 -11.11 12.65 -10.70
CA CYS A 48 -10.53 13.28 -11.87
C CYS A 48 -10.12 14.74 -11.58
N LYS A 49 -8.90 15.08 -12.00
CA LYS A 49 -8.47 16.48 -12.12
C LYS A 49 -7.85 16.66 -13.50
N GLU A 50 -8.50 17.48 -14.33
CA GLU A 50 -8.16 17.64 -15.74
C GLU A 50 -8.20 16.30 -16.49
N LYS A 51 -7.07 15.83 -17.04
CA LYS A 51 -6.92 14.54 -17.74
C LYS A 51 -6.38 13.41 -16.87
N LYS A 52 -6.12 13.66 -15.57
CA LYS A 52 -5.52 12.70 -14.65
C LYS A 52 -6.57 12.09 -13.73
N VAL A 53 -6.48 10.77 -13.54
CA VAL A 53 -7.35 10.01 -12.63
C VAL A 53 -6.55 9.59 -11.41
N PHE A 54 -7.09 9.86 -10.23
CA PHE A 54 -6.48 9.54 -8.95
C PHE A 54 -7.38 8.56 -8.18
N LYS A 55 -6.76 7.60 -7.54
CA LYS A 55 -7.46 6.62 -6.68
C LYS A 55 -7.50 7.07 -5.22
N LEU A 56 -6.64 8.01 -4.84
CA LEU A 56 -6.53 8.66 -3.52
C LEU A 56 -6.40 7.67 -2.35
N PHE A 57 -5.74 6.55 -2.60
CA PHE A 57 -5.26 5.66 -1.55
C PHE A 57 -3.86 5.14 -1.89
N THR A 58 -3.14 4.76 -0.86
CA THR A 58 -1.80 4.18 -0.97
C THR A 58 -1.57 3.14 0.12
N PHE A 59 -0.57 2.30 -0.06
CA PHE A 59 -0.23 1.26 0.88
C PHE A 59 1.29 1.03 0.91
N SER A 60 1.78 0.51 2.04
CA SER A 60 3.18 0.18 2.23
C SER A 60 3.53 -1.20 1.65
N ASN A 61 4.80 -1.52 1.60
CA ASN A 61 5.24 -2.91 1.58
C ASN A 61 4.79 -3.62 2.87
N PHE A 62 4.73 -4.96 2.84
CA PHE A 62 4.64 -5.71 4.08
C PHE A 62 5.91 -5.50 4.90
N TYR A 63 5.73 -5.27 6.19
CA TYR A 63 6.80 -5.37 7.16
C TYR A 63 6.77 -6.77 7.77
N PHE A 64 7.79 -7.56 7.51
CA PHE A 64 8.02 -8.86 8.12
C PHE A 64 9.14 -8.72 9.17
N PRO A 65 8.93 -9.10 10.43
CA PRO A 65 9.99 -9.06 11.45
C PRO A 65 11.21 -9.91 11.08
N CYS A 66 10.99 -11.01 10.37
CA CYS A 66 12.05 -11.90 9.93
C CYS A 66 11.71 -12.48 8.55
N PHE A 67 12.63 -12.35 7.60
CA PHE A 67 12.51 -12.91 6.25
C PHE A 67 13.89 -13.07 5.63
N ARG A 68 13.98 -13.85 4.55
CA ARG A 68 15.13 -13.94 3.66
C ARG A 68 14.70 -13.81 2.21
N ILE A 69 15.59 -13.37 1.34
CA ILE A 69 15.37 -13.27 -0.09
C ILE A 69 16.26 -14.29 -0.79
N GLU A 70 15.65 -15.10 -1.64
CA GLU A 70 16.36 -16.05 -2.51
C GLU A 70 15.82 -15.92 -3.94
N GLY A 71 16.66 -15.48 -4.85
CA GLY A 71 16.28 -15.20 -6.23
C GLY A 71 15.16 -14.14 -6.31
N ASP A 72 14.03 -14.48 -6.88
CA ASP A 72 12.86 -13.63 -7.04
C ASP A 72 11.80 -13.83 -5.94
N ARG A 73 12.17 -14.48 -4.81
CA ARG A 73 11.25 -14.89 -3.74
C ARG A 73 11.66 -14.34 -2.38
N ILE A 74 10.65 -13.96 -1.61
CA ILE A 74 10.74 -13.60 -0.20
C ILE A 74 10.23 -14.80 0.60
N PHE A 75 11.10 -15.38 1.41
CA PHE A 75 10.74 -16.44 2.37
C PHE A 75 10.48 -15.79 3.71
N VAL A 76 9.21 -15.76 4.13
CA VAL A 76 8.80 -15.20 5.40
C VAL A 76 9.07 -16.20 6.50
N LEU A 77 9.82 -15.81 7.51
CA LEU A 77 10.22 -16.63 8.66
C LEU A 77 9.49 -16.22 9.95
N ALA A 78 8.62 -15.24 9.85
CA ALA A 78 7.81 -14.74 10.95
C ALA A 78 6.37 -15.24 10.85
N ASP A 79 5.68 -15.30 11.98
CA ASP A 79 4.25 -15.67 12.04
C ASP A 79 3.32 -14.49 11.78
N THR A 80 3.88 -13.29 11.74
CA THR A 80 3.11 -12.05 11.60
C THR A 80 3.71 -11.11 10.57
N ALA A 81 2.86 -10.24 10.03
CA ALA A 81 3.23 -9.15 9.15
C ALA A 81 2.49 -7.88 9.55
N GLN A 82 2.99 -6.73 9.13
CA GLN A 82 2.27 -5.47 9.24
C GLN A 82 2.11 -4.86 7.84
N LEU A 83 0.98 -4.19 7.65
CA LEU A 83 0.66 -3.45 6.43
C LEU A 83 0.03 -2.12 6.80
N ILE A 84 0.49 -1.05 6.20
CA ILE A 84 -0.12 0.27 6.37
C ILE A 84 -0.88 0.61 5.10
N VAL A 85 -2.16 1.01 5.25
CA VAL A 85 -2.99 1.47 4.15
C VAL A 85 -3.51 2.87 4.49
N SER A 86 -3.43 3.78 3.55
CA SER A 86 -3.87 5.17 3.73
C SER A 86 -4.92 5.52 2.71
N PHE A 87 -6.04 6.05 3.18
CA PHE A 87 -7.14 6.53 2.36
C PHE A 87 -7.36 8.01 2.61
N TYR A 88 -7.62 8.76 1.54
CA TYR A 88 -8.07 10.15 1.63
C TYR A 88 -9.60 10.24 1.72
N PRO A 89 -10.39 9.55 0.84
CA PRO A 89 -11.84 9.61 0.90
C PRO A 89 -12.42 8.77 2.05
N ILE A 90 -13.44 9.30 2.72
CA ILE A 90 -14.14 8.60 3.81
C ILE A 90 -14.82 7.34 3.30
N GLU A 91 -15.45 7.41 2.13
CA GLU A 91 -16.14 6.29 1.49
C GLU A 91 -15.23 5.09 1.23
N ALA A 92 -13.95 5.35 0.91
CA ALA A 92 -12.94 4.30 0.74
C ALA A 92 -12.59 3.63 2.07
N ILE A 93 -12.55 4.40 3.16
CA ILE A 93 -12.29 3.90 4.50
C ILE A 93 -13.43 2.98 4.94
N ASP A 94 -14.67 3.45 4.80
CA ASP A 94 -15.85 2.70 5.18
C ASP A 94 -15.96 1.40 4.37
N ALA A 95 -15.77 1.47 3.05
CA ALA A 95 -15.75 0.30 2.18
C ALA A 95 -14.66 -0.69 2.60
N PHE A 96 -13.45 -0.21 2.90
CA PHE A 96 -12.34 -1.07 3.32
C PHE A 96 -12.60 -1.76 4.66
N VAL A 97 -13.04 -1.00 5.66
CA VAL A 97 -13.35 -1.52 7.00
C VAL A 97 -14.50 -2.52 6.92
N MET A 98 -15.57 -2.20 6.19
CA MET A 98 -16.70 -3.12 5.98
C MET A 98 -16.29 -4.40 5.26
N GLY A 99 -15.40 -4.31 4.27
CA GLY A 99 -14.85 -5.46 3.59
C GLY A 99 -14.06 -6.37 4.52
N LEU A 100 -13.21 -5.81 5.36
CA LEU A 100 -12.47 -6.55 6.37
C LEU A 100 -13.38 -7.22 7.42
N PHE A 101 -14.52 -6.61 7.77
CA PHE A 101 -15.50 -7.25 8.66
C PHE A 101 -16.20 -8.46 8.01
N LYS A 102 -16.43 -8.39 6.70
CA LYS A 102 -17.04 -9.50 5.95
C LYS A 102 -16.05 -10.64 5.72
N ASN A 103 -14.81 -10.31 5.42
CA ASN A 103 -13.76 -11.29 5.18
C ASN A 103 -12.42 -10.81 5.77
N ARG A 104 -11.96 -11.49 6.81
CA ARG A 104 -10.68 -11.16 7.47
C ARG A 104 -9.46 -11.73 6.78
N GLN A 105 -9.63 -12.48 5.71
CA GLN A 105 -8.53 -13.14 5.03
C GLN A 105 -8.05 -12.32 3.83
N LEU A 106 -6.74 -12.16 3.75
CA LEU A 106 -6.03 -11.55 2.64
C LEU A 106 -5.14 -12.60 1.99
N GLU A 107 -5.26 -12.81 0.71
CA GLU A 107 -4.39 -13.71 -0.04
C GLU A 107 -3.57 -12.90 -1.05
N VAL A 108 -2.24 -13.01 -0.95
CA VAL A 108 -1.31 -12.27 -1.82
C VAL A 108 -0.27 -13.24 -2.37
N GLY A 109 0.02 -13.13 -3.65
CA GLY A 109 1.03 -13.92 -4.34
C GLY A 109 0.63 -14.24 -5.77
N ASP A 110 1.53 -14.93 -6.47
CA ASP A 110 1.37 -15.32 -7.87
C ASP A 110 0.86 -16.78 -8.01
N ARG A 111 0.98 -17.33 -9.21
CA ARG A 111 0.60 -18.73 -9.49
C ARG A 111 1.54 -19.75 -8.83
N LYS A 112 2.77 -19.36 -8.50
CA LYS A 112 3.80 -20.26 -7.97
C LYS A 112 3.84 -20.25 -6.45
N SER A 113 3.57 -19.11 -5.82
CA SER A 113 3.63 -18.97 -4.37
C SER A 113 2.64 -17.92 -3.88
N ARG A 114 1.96 -18.23 -2.78
CA ARG A 114 0.97 -17.38 -2.14
C ARG A 114 1.10 -17.46 -0.64
N VAL A 115 0.76 -16.35 0.00
CA VAL A 115 0.63 -16.29 1.45
C VAL A 115 -0.78 -15.82 1.77
N ARG A 116 -1.42 -16.54 2.68
CA ARG A 116 -2.72 -16.16 3.24
C ARG A 116 -2.51 -15.60 4.63
N PHE A 117 -3.05 -14.42 4.81
CA PHE A 117 -3.03 -13.68 6.05
C PHE A 117 -4.42 -13.62 6.65
N GLU A 118 -4.49 -13.60 7.96
CA GLU A 118 -5.69 -13.25 8.72
C GLU A 118 -5.46 -11.89 9.42
N VAL A 119 -6.42 -10.98 9.28
CA VAL A 119 -6.36 -9.68 9.97
C VAL A 119 -6.62 -9.91 11.46
N PHE A 120 -5.56 -9.81 12.25
CA PHE A 120 -5.61 -9.97 13.70
C PHE A 120 -6.03 -8.68 14.42
N ASN A 121 -5.49 -7.55 13.98
CA ASN A 121 -5.79 -6.25 14.55
C ASN A 121 -5.77 -5.15 13.47
N LEU A 122 -6.59 -4.11 13.69
CA LEU A 122 -6.70 -2.93 12.86
C LEU A 122 -6.56 -1.69 13.74
N GLU A 123 -5.51 -0.93 13.54
CA GLU A 123 -5.20 0.26 14.33
C GLU A 123 -5.29 1.52 13.47
N ARG A 124 -6.02 2.52 13.96
CA ARG A 124 -5.94 3.86 13.37
C ARG A 124 -4.63 4.51 13.81
N GLN A 125 -3.82 4.92 12.85
CA GLN A 125 -2.60 5.69 13.12
C GLN A 125 -2.95 7.17 13.31
N ALA A 126 -2.20 7.84 14.20
CA ALA A 126 -2.30 9.28 14.34
C ALA A 126 -1.99 9.97 12.99
N GLU A 127 -2.74 11.00 12.70
CA GLU A 127 -2.46 11.82 11.52
C GLU A 127 -1.30 12.76 11.82
N PRO A 128 -0.33 12.90 10.91
CA PRO A 128 0.76 13.83 11.10
C PRO A 128 0.22 15.27 11.04
N GLU A 129 0.79 16.13 11.85
CA GLU A 129 0.53 17.56 11.74
C GLU A 129 1.21 18.10 10.47
N PHE A 130 0.41 18.67 9.58
CA PHE A 130 0.92 19.29 8.36
C PHE A 130 1.32 20.73 8.65
N THR A 131 2.60 21.03 8.44
CA THR A 131 3.16 22.37 8.60
C THR A 131 3.58 22.93 7.24
N SER A 132 3.92 24.23 7.19
CA SER A 132 4.40 24.88 5.97
C SER A 132 5.75 24.33 5.46
N ARG A 133 6.50 23.67 6.33
CA ARG A 133 7.73 22.94 5.96
C ARG A 133 7.64 21.52 6.50
N MET A 134 7.82 20.54 5.62
CA MET A 134 7.83 19.12 5.98
C MET A 134 9.07 18.47 5.38
N PHE A 135 9.72 17.63 6.16
CA PHE A 135 10.83 16.81 5.68
C PHE A 135 10.31 15.40 5.42
N PHE A 136 10.58 14.90 4.24
CA PHE A 136 10.24 13.54 3.84
C PHE A 136 11.52 12.78 3.55
N LYS A 137 11.62 11.58 4.07
CA LYS A 137 12.67 10.63 3.69
C LYS A 137 12.04 9.52 2.88
N THR A 138 12.50 9.23 1.67
CA THR A 138 11.91 8.20 0.83
C THR A 138 12.39 6.79 1.23
N LEU A 139 11.49 5.79 1.28
CA LEU A 139 11.80 4.38 1.62
C LEU A 139 11.97 3.48 0.40
N SER A 140 11.53 3.95 -0.76
CA SER A 140 11.66 3.24 -2.02
C SER A 140 12.17 4.19 -3.11
N PRO A 141 12.81 3.70 -4.18
CA PRO A 141 13.14 4.53 -5.32
C PRO A 141 11.87 5.21 -5.87
N MET A 142 11.96 6.50 -6.15
CA MET A 142 10.88 7.26 -6.77
C MET A 142 11.32 7.63 -8.18
N PHE A 143 10.50 7.28 -9.17
CA PHE A 143 10.70 7.70 -10.55
C PHE A 143 9.74 8.85 -10.84
N ILE A 144 10.28 9.98 -11.25
CA ILE A 144 9.49 11.11 -11.73
C ILE A 144 9.58 11.11 -13.25
N THR A 145 8.46 10.86 -13.91
CA THR A 145 8.36 11.02 -15.34
C THR A 145 7.85 12.42 -15.64
N GLY A 146 8.71 13.29 -16.10
CA GLY A 146 8.37 14.65 -16.57
C GLY A 146 8.47 14.70 -18.10
N ASN A 147 7.73 15.62 -18.71
CA ASN A 147 7.94 15.95 -20.11
C ASN A 147 9.23 16.78 -20.23
N PRO A 148 10.27 16.34 -20.97
CA PRO A 148 11.55 17.03 -20.98
C PRO A 148 11.51 18.45 -21.58
N GLU A 149 10.38 18.87 -22.14
CA GLU A 149 10.20 20.18 -22.75
C GLU A 149 9.68 21.28 -21.80
N SER A 150 9.37 20.99 -20.55
CA SER A 150 8.75 21.97 -19.64
C SER A 150 9.57 22.39 -18.42
N ASP A 151 10.77 21.84 -18.21
CA ASP A 151 11.56 22.19 -17.01
C ASP A 151 13.05 22.37 -17.32
N THR A 152 13.45 23.63 -17.48
CA THR A 152 14.85 24.06 -17.69
C THR A 152 15.69 24.09 -16.40
N SER A 153 15.27 23.49 -15.31
CA SER A 153 15.95 23.53 -14.01
C SER A 153 16.37 22.17 -13.42
N PHE A 154 16.19 21.06 -14.16
CA PHE A 154 16.68 19.76 -13.71
C PHE A 154 18.02 19.44 -14.41
N THR A 155 19.13 19.83 -13.77
CA THR A 155 20.46 19.31 -14.12
C THR A 155 20.51 17.85 -13.67
N GLY A 156 20.57 16.95 -14.64
CA GLY A 156 20.52 15.51 -14.42
C GLY A 156 21.71 14.95 -13.65
N GLU A 157 21.44 14.57 -12.45
CA GLU A 157 22.06 13.40 -11.81
C GLU A 157 20.90 12.58 -11.27
N SER A 158 20.88 11.29 -11.60
CA SER A 158 19.85 10.36 -11.18
C SER A 158 19.93 10.13 -9.66
N GLU A 159 19.43 11.07 -8.88
CA GLU A 159 19.24 10.84 -7.44
C GLU A 159 18.07 9.89 -7.24
N VAL A 160 18.40 8.71 -6.79
CA VAL A 160 17.44 7.72 -6.31
C VAL A 160 16.85 8.24 -4.99
N CYS A 161 15.74 8.94 -5.07
CA CYS A 161 15.01 9.37 -3.89
C CYS A 161 14.18 8.22 -3.29
N ARG A 162 14.28 8.00 -1.98
CA ARG A 162 13.51 6.99 -1.23
C ARG A 162 12.51 7.68 -0.30
N ILE A 163 11.18 7.54 -0.49
CA ILE A 163 10.14 8.13 0.38
C ILE A 163 9.79 7.21 1.55
N VAL A 164 9.94 7.65 2.76
CA VAL A 164 9.69 6.91 4.00
C VAL A 164 8.32 7.20 4.57
N ALA A 165 7.69 6.17 5.13
CA ALA A 165 6.57 6.33 6.03
C ALA A 165 6.99 7.15 7.25
N PHE A 166 6.10 8.04 7.70
CA PHE A 166 6.32 8.89 8.86
C PHE A 166 6.70 8.11 10.12
N GLU A 167 7.89 8.34 10.68
CA GLU A 167 8.11 8.29 12.11
C GLU A 167 8.12 9.74 12.60
N SER A 168 7.12 10.11 13.40
CA SER A 168 7.18 11.32 14.20
C SER A 168 8.30 11.13 15.21
N ALA A 169 9.39 11.86 15.09
CA ALA A 169 10.34 12.00 16.18
C ALA A 169 9.58 12.69 17.33
N GLY A 170 9.41 11.94 18.45
CA GLY A 170 8.99 12.47 19.72
C GLY A 170 10.08 13.34 20.36
#